data_7035465662556e45e635ae1e9f5e2be5
#
_entry.id   7035465662556e45e635ae1e9f5e2be5
#
_cell.length_a   1.000
_cell.length_b   1.000
_cell.length_c   1.000
_cell.angle_alpha   90.00
_cell.angle_beta   90.00
_cell.angle_gamma   90.00
#
_symmetry.space_group_name_H-M   'P 1'
#
loop_
_entity.id
_entity.type
_entity.pdbx_description
1 polymer ?
#
loop_
_entity_poly.entity_id
_entity_poly.type
_entity_poly.pdbx_seq_one_letter_code
_entity_poly.pdbx_strand_id
1 'polypeptide(L)'
;MSPIKKVTCHVVSAPVERPFTSSRGWLYKTRGSCIVEIETVAGIVGWGECYGPPAVAKAYIETQFAPRIIGRDAFDVEVIWEDLYNRIKDYGPRGMVTSAMSGIDIALWDIIGKACGQPIHKLIGGAHRTEVTAYATGLYFIDMDRLVEEAVEEARDYVEQGFTAVKMKIGLGDPKLDIRRVAAVREAIGDKVRLMVDANHCFTVPQAIRLGRELEKLDVEWFEEPISPEDIDGYVEVTRALDMAVAGGENEFTRWGFRDLVARKAMDIVQPDVCAAGGISECRKIATLASAHGVECVPHAWGSAIGLAATLHFLAALPDQPPSFRPMPPLLEFEQCENPFRDHLSREPITLNRGKVQIPTGPGLGIDIDRSVLDRYRAG
;
A
#
# COMPACT_ATOMS: atom_id res chain seq x y z
N MET A 1 -12.29 -26.31 13.32
CA MET A 1 -12.32 -25.10 14.20
C MET A 1 -10.91 -24.78 14.64
N SER A 2 -10.51 -23.52 14.50
CA SER A 2 -9.19 -22.99 14.91
C SER A 2 -9.39 -21.83 15.89
N PRO A 3 -9.80 -22.10 17.15
CA PRO A 3 -10.06 -21.05 18.10
C PRO A 3 -8.81 -20.19 18.35
N ILE A 4 -8.99 -18.89 18.36
CA ILE A 4 -7.95 -17.92 18.67
C ILE A 4 -7.60 -18.03 20.15
N LYS A 5 -6.34 -18.30 20.46
CA LYS A 5 -5.83 -18.46 21.82
C LYS A 5 -5.25 -17.14 22.35
N LYS A 6 -4.51 -16.43 21.50
CA LYS A 6 -3.77 -15.24 21.90
C LYS A 6 -3.62 -14.26 20.73
N VAL A 7 -3.63 -12.98 21.04
CA VAL A 7 -3.25 -11.89 20.14
C VAL A 7 -2.10 -11.12 20.79
N THR A 8 -1.04 -10.87 20.01
CA THR A 8 0.14 -10.12 20.48
C THR A 8 0.49 -9.06 19.44
N CYS A 9 0.76 -7.85 19.88
CA CYS A 9 1.21 -6.78 19.01
C CYS A 9 2.69 -6.47 19.26
N HIS A 10 3.50 -6.53 18.21
CA HIS A 10 4.90 -6.14 18.23
C HIS A 10 5.04 -4.74 17.61
N VAL A 11 5.33 -3.75 18.44
CA VAL A 11 5.72 -2.43 17.98
C VAL A 11 7.21 -2.46 17.68
N VAL A 12 7.55 -2.18 16.45
CA VAL A 12 8.95 -2.13 15.99
C VAL A 12 9.28 -0.77 15.42
N SER A 13 10.53 -0.32 15.62
CA SER A 13 11.05 0.93 15.05
C SER A 13 12.55 0.79 14.79
N ALA A 14 12.97 1.18 13.59
CA ALA A 14 14.37 1.19 13.18
C ALA A 14 14.74 2.58 12.64
N PRO A 15 15.93 3.12 12.94
CA PRO A 15 16.42 4.32 12.30
C PRO A 15 16.67 4.06 10.81
N VAL A 16 16.58 5.10 10.00
CA VAL A 16 17.06 5.09 8.61
C VAL A 16 18.42 5.82 8.57
N GLU A 17 19.35 5.27 7.81
CA GLU A 17 20.71 5.86 7.71
C GLU A 17 20.66 7.18 6.98
N ARG A 18 19.83 7.28 5.96
CA ARG A 18 19.64 8.49 5.14
C ARG A 18 18.20 9.01 5.24
N PRO A 19 17.91 9.93 6.19
CA PRO A 19 16.59 10.53 6.34
C PRO A 19 16.11 11.19 5.05
N PHE A 20 14.82 11.06 4.75
CA PHE A 20 14.20 11.60 3.55
C PHE A 20 12.89 12.34 3.86
N THR A 21 12.46 13.21 2.97
CA THR A 21 11.27 14.04 3.17
C THR A 21 10.25 13.80 2.04
N SER A 22 8.98 13.66 2.40
CA SER A 22 7.87 13.61 1.44
C SER A 22 7.36 15.02 1.10
N SER A 23 6.42 15.09 0.17
CA SER A 23 5.80 16.31 -0.35
C SER A 23 5.23 17.24 0.73
N ARG A 24 4.77 16.69 1.86
CA ARG A 24 4.24 17.48 2.99
C ARG A 24 5.32 17.99 3.96
N GLY A 25 6.58 17.80 3.62
CA GLY A 25 7.69 18.16 4.51
C GLY A 25 7.85 17.20 5.71
N TRP A 26 7.22 16.03 5.67
CA TRP A 26 7.42 15.01 6.70
C TRP A 26 8.79 14.39 6.57
N LEU A 27 9.61 14.58 7.60
CA LEU A 27 10.94 14.01 7.66
C LEU A 27 10.90 12.62 8.30
N TYR A 28 11.22 11.63 7.50
CA TYR A 28 11.32 10.23 7.94
C TYR A 28 12.74 9.94 8.44
N LYS A 29 12.89 9.82 9.76
CA LYS A 29 14.13 9.44 10.45
C LYS A 29 14.11 7.99 10.92
N THR A 30 12.94 7.39 10.94
CA THR A 30 12.71 6.02 11.39
C THR A 30 11.65 5.36 10.55
N ARG A 31 11.75 4.04 10.42
CA ARG A 31 10.67 3.16 9.96
C ARG A 31 10.04 2.49 11.17
N GLY A 32 8.73 2.40 11.18
CA GLY A 32 8.03 1.73 12.28
C GLY A 32 6.81 0.98 11.77
N SER A 33 6.47 -0.12 12.45
CA SER A 33 5.27 -0.90 12.14
C SER A 33 4.69 -1.54 13.40
N CYS A 34 3.38 -1.79 13.39
CA CYS A 34 2.71 -2.65 14.34
C CYS A 34 2.44 -4.01 13.68
N ILE A 35 3.22 -5.00 14.06
CA ILE A 35 3.07 -6.38 13.59
C ILE A 35 2.13 -7.12 14.54
N VAL A 36 1.08 -7.72 13.98
CA VAL A 36 0.07 -8.48 14.70
C VAL A 36 0.38 -9.97 14.59
N GLU A 37 0.48 -10.63 15.73
CA GLU A 37 0.65 -12.07 15.85
C GLU A 37 -0.62 -12.68 16.50
N ILE A 38 -1.29 -13.59 15.81
CA ILE A 38 -2.43 -14.33 16.32
C ILE A 38 -2.08 -15.82 16.40
N GLU A 39 -2.15 -16.40 17.62
CA GLU A 39 -1.95 -17.82 17.86
C GLU A 39 -3.28 -18.52 18.08
N THR A 40 -3.50 -19.65 17.44
CA THR A 40 -4.65 -20.52 17.67
C THR A 40 -4.37 -21.56 18.76
N VAL A 41 -5.42 -22.18 19.29
CA VAL A 41 -5.31 -23.30 20.24
C VAL A 41 -4.54 -24.48 19.63
N ALA A 42 -4.62 -24.66 18.31
CA ALA A 42 -3.88 -25.70 17.59
C ALA A 42 -2.39 -25.34 17.34
N GLY A 43 -1.92 -24.18 17.80
CA GLY A 43 -0.54 -23.73 17.63
C GLY A 43 -0.22 -23.10 16.27
N ILE A 44 -1.22 -22.87 15.42
CA ILE A 44 -1.03 -22.15 14.17
C ILE A 44 -0.87 -20.67 14.50
N VAL A 45 0.19 -20.03 13.95
CA VAL A 45 0.47 -18.61 14.11
C VAL A 45 0.26 -17.89 12.79
N GLY A 46 -0.60 -16.86 12.82
CA GLY A 46 -0.79 -15.94 11.71
C GLY A 46 -0.19 -14.57 12.00
N TRP A 47 0.28 -13.93 10.96
CA TRP A 47 0.92 -12.63 10.98
C TRP A 47 0.14 -11.59 10.19
N GLY A 48 0.05 -10.38 10.72
CA GLY A 48 -0.54 -9.23 10.06
C GLY A 48 0.23 -7.96 10.34
N GLU A 49 -0.11 -6.89 9.65
CA GLU A 49 0.52 -5.59 9.78
C GLU A 49 -0.51 -4.47 9.77
N CYS A 50 -0.28 -3.44 10.58
CA CYS A 50 -1.07 -2.22 10.64
C CYS A 50 -0.25 -1.05 10.10
N TYR A 51 -0.78 -0.33 9.12
CA TYR A 51 -0.18 0.91 8.63
C TYR A 51 -0.40 2.07 9.62
N GLY A 52 0.60 2.96 9.73
CA GLY A 52 0.53 4.20 10.53
C GLY A 52 1.17 4.08 11.92
N PRO A 53 0.88 4.98 12.89
CA PRO A 53 1.50 5.02 14.21
C PRO A 53 1.36 3.71 15.00
N PRO A 54 2.43 2.93 15.21
CA PRO A 54 2.31 1.55 15.65
C PRO A 54 1.80 1.40 17.09
N ALA A 55 2.14 2.31 17.98
CA ALA A 55 1.68 2.27 19.37
C ALA A 55 0.16 2.48 19.49
N VAL A 56 -0.44 3.26 18.60
CA VAL A 56 -1.88 3.52 18.58
C VAL A 56 -2.63 2.26 18.12
N ALA A 57 -2.16 1.62 17.04
CA ALA A 57 -2.73 0.35 16.56
C ALA A 57 -2.65 -0.73 17.65
N LYS A 58 -1.48 -0.90 18.29
CA LYS A 58 -1.30 -1.83 19.41
C LYS A 58 -2.30 -1.58 20.52
N ALA A 59 -2.39 -0.34 21.02
CA ALA A 59 -3.29 0.00 22.11
C ALA A 59 -4.75 -0.36 21.78
N TYR A 60 -5.17 -0.06 20.55
CA TYR A 60 -6.54 -0.36 20.12
C TYR A 60 -6.79 -1.87 20.01
N ILE A 61 -5.87 -2.62 19.42
CA ILE A 61 -5.97 -4.07 19.30
C ILE A 61 -6.04 -4.71 20.69
N GLU A 62 -5.09 -4.40 21.57
CA GLU A 62 -4.99 -5.06 22.87
C GLU A 62 -6.18 -4.74 23.80
N THR A 63 -6.70 -3.50 23.74
CA THR A 63 -7.77 -3.07 24.66
C THR A 63 -9.17 -3.30 24.12
N GLN A 64 -9.38 -3.23 22.81
CA GLN A 64 -10.71 -3.24 22.20
C GLN A 64 -10.99 -4.49 21.35
N PHE A 65 -10.02 -4.96 20.56
CA PHE A 65 -10.26 -6.04 19.61
C PHE A 65 -9.89 -7.42 20.13
N ALA A 66 -8.70 -7.59 20.73
CA ALA A 66 -8.24 -8.89 21.22
C ALA A 66 -9.22 -9.55 22.21
N PRO A 67 -9.80 -8.83 23.20
CA PRO A 67 -10.76 -9.44 24.12
C PRO A 67 -12.03 -9.98 23.44
N ARG A 68 -12.33 -9.53 22.21
CA ARG A 68 -13.54 -9.92 21.46
C ARG A 68 -13.31 -11.09 20.53
N ILE A 69 -12.07 -11.25 20.05
CA ILE A 69 -11.75 -12.29 19.07
C ILE A 69 -11.14 -13.55 19.72
N ILE A 70 -10.54 -13.44 20.92
CA ILE A 70 -10.04 -14.60 21.66
C ILE A 70 -11.19 -15.57 21.91
N GLY A 71 -10.96 -16.86 21.62
CA GLY A 71 -11.94 -17.94 21.71
C GLY A 71 -12.82 -18.12 20.46
N ARG A 72 -12.84 -17.17 19.53
CA ARG A 72 -13.57 -17.30 18.25
C ARG A 72 -12.79 -18.17 17.25
N ASP A 73 -13.50 -18.76 16.30
CA ASP A 73 -12.86 -19.49 15.22
C ASP A 73 -12.19 -18.50 14.24
N ALA A 74 -10.91 -18.71 13.95
CA ALA A 74 -10.16 -17.89 13.00
C ALA A 74 -10.72 -17.96 11.56
N PHE A 75 -11.50 -18.98 11.23
CA PHE A 75 -12.16 -19.12 9.93
C PHE A 75 -13.37 -18.19 9.76
N ASP A 76 -13.89 -17.62 10.85
CA ASP A 76 -14.99 -16.65 10.81
C ASP A 76 -14.51 -15.23 10.46
N VAL A 77 -13.53 -15.10 9.56
CA VAL A 77 -12.84 -13.83 9.28
C VAL A 77 -13.81 -12.69 8.93
N GLU A 78 -14.79 -12.92 8.06
CA GLU A 78 -15.78 -11.91 7.69
C GLU A 78 -16.73 -11.57 8.85
N VAL A 79 -17.12 -12.54 9.65
CA VAL A 79 -17.99 -12.34 10.82
C VAL A 79 -17.24 -11.56 11.89
N ILE A 80 -15.95 -11.86 12.09
CA ILE A 80 -15.08 -11.11 13.01
C ILE A 80 -14.93 -9.67 12.50
N TRP A 81 -14.66 -9.49 11.21
CA TRP A 81 -14.50 -8.18 10.60
C TRP A 81 -15.74 -7.29 10.81
N GLU A 82 -16.93 -7.80 10.49
CA GLU A 82 -18.19 -7.04 10.64
C GLU A 82 -18.49 -6.72 12.12
N ASP A 83 -18.20 -7.61 13.04
CA ASP A 83 -18.39 -7.37 14.48
C ASP A 83 -17.45 -6.25 14.98
N LEU A 84 -16.17 -6.30 14.62
CA LEU A 84 -15.21 -5.27 14.97
C LEU A 84 -15.59 -3.92 14.36
N TYR A 85 -15.97 -3.89 13.09
CA TYR A 85 -16.39 -2.68 12.40
C TYR A 85 -17.64 -2.06 13.03
N ASN A 86 -18.64 -2.87 13.38
CA ASN A 86 -19.87 -2.39 14.02
C ASN A 86 -19.60 -1.72 15.37
N ARG A 87 -18.55 -2.18 16.08
CA ARG A 87 -18.15 -1.58 17.37
C ARG A 87 -17.52 -0.20 17.27
N ILE A 88 -16.89 0.10 16.14
CA ILE A 88 -16.16 1.36 15.98
C ILE A 88 -16.99 2.46 15.31
N LYS A 89 -18.16 2.15 14.79
CA LYS A 89 -19.01 3.12 14.06
C LYS A 89 -19.27 4.41 14.83
N ASP A 90 -19.51 4.29 16.14
CA ASP A 90 -19.83 5.44 17.00
C ASP A 90 -18.58 6.26 17.38
N TYR A 91 -17.38 5.71 17.16
CA TYR A 91 -16.11 6.32 17.61
C TYR A 91 -15.20 6.76 16.45
N GLY A 92 -15.67 6.67 15.21
CA GLY A 92 -14.93 7.01 14.00
C GLY A 92 -14.26 5.81 13.34
N PRO A 93 -14.92 5.21 12.33
CA PRO A 93 -14.47 4.00 11.67
C PRO A 93 -13.42 4.26 10.57
N ARG A 94 -12.65 5.31 10.68
CA ARG A 94 -11.59 5.69 9.73
C ARG A 94 -10.24 5.84 10.44
N GLY A 95 -9.16 5.74 9.68
CA GLY A 95 -7.81 5.92 10.19
C GLY A 95 -7.31 4.72 10.99
N MET A 96 -6.60 4.98 12.07
CA MET A 96 -5.85 3.98 12.85
C MET A 96 -6.66 2.79 13.34
N VAL A 97 -7.95 2.99 13.57
CA VAL A 97 -8.85 1.92 14.02
C VAL A 97 -9.06 0.89 12.91
N THR A 98 -9.26 1.35 11.67
CA THR A 98 -9.40 0.46 10.52
C THR A 98 -8.05 -0.19 10.16
N SER A 99 -6.93 0.52 10.31
CA SER A 99 -5.60 -0.07 10.19
C SER A 99 -5.38 -1.20 11.20
N ALA A 100 -5.84 -1.03 12.43
CA ALA A 100 -5.80 -2.08 13.45
C ALA A 100 -6.64 -3.32 13.06
N MET A 101 -7.80 -3.11 12.41
CA MET A 101 -8.60 -4.20 11.84
C MET A 101 -7.88 -4.90 10.69
N SER A 102 -7.15 -4.13 9.85
CA SER A 102 -6.38 -4.68 8.73
C SER A 102 -5.35 -5.70 9.20
N GLY A 103 -4.59 -5.36 10.25
CA GLY A 103 -3.61 -6.28 10.82
C GLY A 103 -4.23 -7.58 11.34
N ILE A 104 -5.41 -7.51 11.94
CA ILE A 104 -6.16 -8.71 12.38
C ILE A 104 -6.62 -9.52 11.18
N ASP A 105 -7.23 -8.89 10.18
CA ASP A 105 -7.74 -9.55 8.97
C ASP A 105 -6.63 -10.31 8.23
N ILE A 106 -5.48 -9.66 8.01
CA ILE A 106 -4.31 -10.28 7.36
C ILE A 106 -3.83 -11.50 8.16
N ALA A 107 -3.72 -11.37 9.50
CA ALA A 107 -3.29 -12.46 10.36
C ALA A 107 -4.27 -13.65 10.34
N LEU A 108 -5.58 -13.40 10.28
CA LEU A 108 -6.60 -14.44 10.16
C LEU A 108 -6.51 -15.16 8.81
N TRP A 109 -6.32 -14.43 7.72
CA TRP A 109 -6.08 -15.04 6.40
C TRP A 109 -4.81 -15.88 6.36
N ASP A 110 -3.74 -15.45 7.06
CA ASP A 110 -2.51 -16.23 7.18
C ASP A 110 -2.76 -17.54 7.94
N ILE A 111 -3.53 -17.51 9.05
CA ILE A 111 -3.97 -18.72 9.77
C ILE A 111 -4.76 -19.66 8.86
N ILE A 112 -5.76 -19.13 8.16
CA ILE A 112 -6.62 -19.93 7.28
C ILE A 112 -5.78 -20.60 6.19
N GLY A 113 -4.86 -19.85 5.56
CA GLY A 113 -3.96 -20.38 4.56
C GLY A 113 -3.06 -21.49 5.10
N LYS A 114 -2.46 -21.30 6.26
CA LYS A 114 -1.62 -22.31 6.94
C LYS A 114 -2.42 -23.54 7.34
N ALA A 115 -3.61 -23.36 7.89
CA ALA A 115 -4.49 -24.46 8.27
C ALA A 115 -4.96 -25.31 7.08
N CYS A 116 -5.18 -24.65 5.91
CA CYS A 116 -5.59 -25.32 4.68
C CYS A 116 -4.40 -25.82 3.83
N GLY A 117 -3.16 -25.50 4.19
CA GLY A 117 -1.99 -25.81 3.39
C GLY A 117 -1.97 -25.10 2.03
N GLN A 118 -2.60 -23.90 1.93
CA GLN A 118 -2.76 -23.14 0.69
C GLN A 118 -2.31 -21.68 0.86
N PRO A 119 -1.72 -21.07 -0.17
CA PRO A 119 -1.47 -19.63 -0.17
C PRO A 119 -2.78 -18.85 -0.20
N ILE A 120 -2.78 -17.65 0.39
CA ILE A 120 -3.98 -16.82 0.54
C ILE A 120 -4.68 -16.59 -0.80
N HIS A 121 -3.96 -16.28 -1.88
CA HIS A 121 -4.57 -16.01 -3.18
C HIS A 121 -5.43 -17.18 -3.72
N LYS A 122 -5.10 -18.43 -3.37
CA LYS A 122 -5.91 -19.59 -3.74
C LYS A 122 -7.25 -19.62 -3.02
N LEU A 123 -7.26 -19.19 -1.77
CA LEU A 123 -8.47 -19.22 -0.92
C LEU A 123 -9.42 -18.05 -1.23
N ILE A 124 -8.86 -16.95 -1.73
CA ILE A 124 -9.66 -15.77 -2.08
C ILE A 124 -10.12 -15.73 -3.55
N GLY A 125 -10.01 -16.84 -4.30
CA GLY A 125 -10.57 -16.96 -5.64
C GLY A 125 -9.61 -17.48 -6.71
N GLY A 126 -8.33 -17.61 -6.40
CA GLY A 126 -7.28 -18.05 -7.33
C GLY A 126 -6.39 -16.92 -7.80
N ALA A 127 -5.40 -17.27 -8.63
CA ALA A 127 -4.43 -16.30 -9.15
C ALA A 127 -4.62 -16.10 -10.65
N HIS A 128 -4.81 -14.87 -11.07
CA HIS A 128 -4.73 -14.47 -12.48
C HIS A 128 -3.31 -14.40 -13.01
N ARG A 129 -2.32 -14.26 -12.08
CA ARG A 129 -0.88 -14.17 -12.40
C ARG A 129 -0.03 -14.81 -11.31
N THR A 130 1.21 -15.17 -11.66
CA THR A 130 2.20 -15.74 -10.72
C THR A 130 3.30 -14.76 -10.35
N GLU A 131 3.40 -13.65 -11.07
CA GLU A 131 4.32 -12.55 -10.83
C GLU A 131 3.62 -11.22 -11.11
N VAL A 132 4.09 -10.14 -10.50
CA VAL A 132 3.54 -8.79 -10.69
C VAL A 132 4.65 -7.86 -11.15
N THR A 133 4.37 -7.00 -12.13
CA THR A 133 5.28 -5.92 -12.51
C THR A 133 5.31 -4.87 -11.41
N ALA A 134 6.51 -4.56 -10.93
CA ALA A 134 6.70 -3.56 -9.89
C ALA A 134 7.04 -2.18 -10.48
N TYR A 135 6.59 -1.12 -9.81
CA TYR A 135 7.14 0.20 -10.01
C TYR A 135 7.98 0.62 -8.80
N ALA A 136 9.10 1.30 -9.05
CA ALA A 136 9.92 1.85 -7.98
C ALA A 136 9.25 3.09 -7.40
N THR A 137 8.95 3.08 -6.11
CA THR A 137 8.57 4.29 -5.36
C THR A 137 9.77 4.80 -4.60
N GLY A 138 10.19 6.01 -4.93
CA GLY A 138 11.35 6.69 -4.36
C GLY A 138 11.38 8.15 -4.78
N LEU A 139 12.58 8.66 -5.10
CA LEU A 139 12.77 10.01 -5.60
C LEU A 139 12.17 11.06 -4.64
N TYR A 140 12.36 10.79 -3.34
CA TYR A 140 12.00 11.69 -2.25
C TYR A 140 12.92 12.92 -2.25
N PHE A 141 12.74 13.81 -1.30
CA PHE A 141 13.59 14.99 -1.12
C PHE A 141 14.61 14.68 -0.01
N ILE A 142 15.88 14.58 -0.40
CA ILE A 142 16.97 14.24 0.53
C ILE A 142 17.93 15.41 0.63
N ASP A 143 18.61 15.79 -0.45
CA ASP A 143 19.51 16.92 -0.51
C ASP A 143 18.84 18.10 -1.23
N MET A 144 18.47 19.13 -0.48
CA MET A 144 17.72 20.28 -1.01
C MET A 144 18.53 21.11 -2.01
N ASP A 145 19.86 20.99 -2.00
CA ASP A 145 20.75 21.68 -2.94
C ASP A 145 20.95 20.90 -4.25
N ARG A 146 20.63 19.59 -4.28
CA ARG A 146 20.85 18.67 -5.40
C ARG A 146 19.58 17.94 -5.88
N LEU A 147 18.42 18.52 -5.68
CA LEU A 147 17.12 17.87 -5.90
C LEU A 147 16.88 17.32 -7.31
N VAL A 148 17.45 17.96 -8.32
CA VAL A 148 17.32 17.51 -9.73
C VAL A 148 18.33 16.40 -10.00
N GLU A 149 19.58 16.61 -9.64
CA GLU A 149 20.68 15.67 -9.87
C GLU A 149 20.45 14.35 -9.14
N GLU A 150 20.06 14.40 -7.85
CA GLU A 150 19.74 13.21 -7.08
C GLU A 150 18.57 12.43 -7.70
N ALA A 151 17.51 13.12 -8.12
CA ALA A 151 16.37 12.44 -8.73
C ALA A 151 16.77 11.73 -10.04
N VAL A 152 17.66 12.33 -10.84
CA VAL A 152 18.18 11.71 -12.05
C VAL A 152 19.08 10.51 -11.76
N GLU A 153 19.98 10.62 -10.79
CA GLU A 153 20.88 9.54 -10.37
C GLU A 153 20.04 8.34 -9.88
N GLU A 154 19.13 8.58 -8.96
CA GLU A 154 18.26 7.54 -8.36
C GLU A 154 17.33 6.89 -9.42
N ALA A 155 16.76 7.68 -10.33
CA ALA A 155 15.90 7.15 -11.39
C ALA A 155 16.66 6.23 -12.37
N ARG A 156 17.93 6.55 -12.69
CA ARG A 156 18.80 5.69 -13.51
C ARG A 156 19.10 4.38 -12.80
N ASP A 157 19.42 4.43 -11.51
CA ASP A 157 19.67 3.24 -10.70
C ASP A 157 18.47 2.30 -10.70
N TYR A 158 17.23 2.82 -10.65
CA TYR A 158 16.02 2.01 -10.74
C TYR A 158 15.88 1.32 -12.11
N VAL A 159 16.16 2.02 -13.18
CA VAL A 159 16.15 1.43 -14.53
C VAL A 159 17.23 0.34 -14.67
N GLU A 160 18.42 0.55 -14.12
CA GLU A 160 19.50 -0.44 -14.10
C GLU A 160 19.13 -1.69 -13.28
N GLN A 161 18.35 -1.53 -12.21
CA GLN A 161 17.78 -2.63 -11.43
C GLN A 161 16.67 -3.39 -12.18
N GLY A 162 16.23 -2.88 -13.33
CA GLY A 162 15.24 -3.50 -14.21
C GLY A 162 13.80 -3.03 -14.00
N PHE A 163 13.56 -1.94 -13.25
CA PHE A 163 12.25 -1.33 -13.19
C PHE A 163 11.84 -0.73 -14.53
N THR A 164 10.60 -0.95 -14.91
CA THR A 164 9.98 -0.40 -16.13
C THR A 164 8.96 0.70 -15.82
N ALA A 165 8.82 1.03 -14.55
CA ALA A 165 7.94 2.06 -14.04
C ALA A 165 8.53 2.68 -12.77
N VAL A 166 8.40 4.02 -12.63
CA VAL A 166 8.98 4.79 -11.52
C VAL A 166 7.99 5.84 -11.06
N LYS A 167 7.81 5.97 -9.74
CA LYS A 167 6.99 7.01 -9.11
C LYS A 167 7.87 7.95 -8.29
N MET A 168 7.73 9.26 -8.52
CA MET A 168 8.51 10.29 -7.83
C MET A 168 7.63 11.25 -7.04
N LYS A 169 8.16 11.79 -5.96
CA LYS A 169 7.49 12.83 -5.16
C LYS A 169 7.66 14.20 -5.82
N ILE A 170 6.56 14.96 -5.83
CA ILE A 170 6.49 16.39 -6.24
C ILE A 170 5.79 17.19 -5.14
N GLY A 171 5.75 18.52 -5.25
CA GLY A 171 5.05 19.35 -4.26
C GLY A 171 5.97 20.08 -3.29
N LEU A 172 7.14 20.52 -3.77
CA LEU A 172 8.12 21.32 -3.00
C LEU A 172 7.72 22.78 -2.78
N GLY A 173 6.52 23.19 -3.20
CA GLY A 173 6.06 24.57 -3.10
C GLY A 173 6.46 25.48 -4.27
N ASP A 174 7.37 25.06 -5.15
CA ASP A 174 7.66 25.69 -6.43
C ASP A 174 7.30 24.77 -7.60
N PRO A 175 6.15 24.95 -8.26
CA PRO A 175 5.75 24.11 -9.39
C PRO A 175 6.75 24.09 -10.55
N LYS A 176 7.54 25.17 -10.73
CA LYS A 176 8.57 25.21 -11.78
C LYS A 176 9.74 24.28 -11.44
N LEU A 177 10.08 24.14 -10.16
CA LEU A 177 11.08 23.18 -9.72
C LEU A 177 10.58 21.74 -9.89
N ASP A 178 9.32 21.47 -9.52
CA ASP A 178 8.71 20.17 -9.74
C ASP A 178 8.75 19.77 -11.22
N ILE A 179 8.33 20.66 -12.12
CA ILE A 179 8.39 20.40 -13.56
C ILE A 179 9.82 20.15 -14.05
N ARG A 180 10.81 20.93 -13.58
CA ARG A 180 12.22 20.69 -13.94
C ARG A 180 12.72 19.33 -13.49
N ARG A 181 12.36 18.91 -12.26
CA ARG A 181 12.72 17.58 -11.73
C ARG A 181 12.09 16.46 -12.56
N VAL A 182 10.79 16.56 -12.85
CA VAL A 182 10.07 15.55 -13.66
C VAL A 182 10.64 15.49 -15.08
N ALA A 183 10.91 16.63 -15.70
CA ALA A 183 11.51 16.68 -17.05
C ALA A 183 12.91 16.05 -17.09
N ALA A 184 13.75 16.34 -16.10
CA ALA A 184 15.09 15.76 -16.01
C ALA A 184 15.05 14.23 -15.78
N VAL A 185 14.12 13.76 -14.94
CA VAL A 185 13.90 12.32 -14.74
C VAL A 185 13.39 11.66 -16.02
N ARG A 186 12.40 12.25 -16.71
CA ARG A 186 11.89 11.73 -18.00
C ARG A 186 13.01 11.63 -19.03
N GLU A 187 13.85 12.65 -19.16
CA GLU A 187 15.03 12.60 -20.05
C GLU A 187 15.99 11.47 -19.68
N ALA A 188 16.21 11.27 -18.39
CA ALA A 188 17.15 10.28 -17.88
C ALA A 188 16.71 8.83 -18.09
N ILE A 189 15.39 8.55 -17.91
CA ILE A 189 14.83 7.19 -18.03
C ILE A 189 14.31 6.85 -19.44
N GLY A 190 14.17 7.85 -20.31
CA GLY A 190 13.64 7.68 -21.67
C GLY A 190 12.12 7.48 -21.72
N ASP A 191 11.59 7.32 -22.92
CA ASP A 191 10.16 7.24 -23.24
C ASP A 191 9.50 5.86 -22.97
N LYS A 192 10.31 4.83 -22.75
CA LYS A 192 9.82 3.46 -22.54
C LYS A 192 9.51 3.12 -21.08
N VAL A 193 10.03 3.91 -20.16
CA VAL A 193 9.79 3.73 -18.72
C VAL A 193 8.57 4.56 -18.32
N ARG A 194 7.59 3.94 -17.71
CA ARG A 194 6.40 4.62 -17.17
C ARG A 194 6.82 5.55 -16.04
N LEU A 195 6.37 6.78 -16.07
CA LEU A 195 6.68 7.77 -15.03
C LEU A 195 5.40 8.25 -14.37
N MET A 196 5.35 8.13 -13.06
CA MET A 196 4.25 8.58 -12.23
C MET A 196 4.72 9.64 -11.24
N VAL A 197 3.81 10.47 -10.79
CA VAL A 197 4.10 11.49 -9.78
C VAL A 197 3.10 11.41 -8.62
N ASP A 198 3.59 11.72 -7.42
CA ASP A 198 2.79 11.75 -6.20
C ASP A 198 3.02 13.08 -5.46
N ALA A 199 1.94 13.81 -5.21
CA ALA A 199 1.96 15.10 -4.53
C ALA A 199 1.57 15.02 -3.04
N ASN A 200 1.14 13.89 -2.53
CA ASN A 200 0.65 13.75 -1.15
C ASN A 200 -0.22 14.96 -0.72
N HIS A 201 -1.23 15.29 -1.52
CA HIS A 201 -2.26 16.34 -1.33
C HIS A 201 -1.75 17.79 -1.17
N CYS A 202 -0.63 18.15 -1.80
CA CYS A 202 0.01 19.46 -1.61
C CYS A 202 -0.63 20.62 -2.36
N PHE A 203 -1.52 20.37 -3.34
CA PHE A 203 -2.03 21.42 -4.20
C PHE A 203 -3.50 21.76 -3.95
N THR A 204 -3.89 22.98 -4.37
CA THR A 204 -5.31 23.34 -4.58
C THR A 204 -5.76 22.86 -5.96
N VAL A 205 -7.07 22.72 -6.17
CA VAL A 205 -7.64 22.30 -7.47
C VAL A 205 -7.07 23.09 -8.65
N PRO A 206 -7.06 24.45 -8.66
CA PRO A 206 -6.49 25.19 -9.78
C PRO A 206 -4.98 24.98 -9.97
N GLN A 207 -4.23 24.72 -8.89
CA GLN A 207 -2.80 24.43 -8.98
C GLN A 207 -2.57 23.04 -9.57
N ALA A 208 -3.30 22.03 -9.10
CA ALA A 208 -3.24 20.66 -9.59
C ALA A 208 -3.55 20.58 -11.09
N ILE A 209 -4.61 21.26 -11.56
CA ILE A 209 -4.96 21.28 -12.99
C ILE A 209 -3.87 21.95 -13.81
N ARG A 210 -3.34 23.11 -13.37
CA ARG A 210 -2.26 23.78 -14.12
C ARG A 210 -0.99 22.95 -14.20
N LEU A 211 -0.59 22.35 -13.07
CA LEU A 211 0.58 21.49 -13.00
C LEU A 211 0.37 20.21 -13.82
N GLY A 212 -0.79 19.57 -13.68
CA GLY A 212 -1.14 18.35 -14.40
C GLY A 212 -1.01 18.51 -15.91
N ARG A 213 -1.47 19.63 -16.48
CA ARG A 213 -1.32 19.92 -17.91
C ARG A 213 0.14 20.09 -18.38
N GLU A 214 1.03 20.48 -17.49
CA GLU A 214 2.47 20.49 -17.81
C GLU A 214 3.08 19.09 -17.68
N LEU A 215 2.60 18.29 -16.73
CA LEU A 215 3.02 16.89 -16.53
C LEU A 215 2.59 16.01 -17.72
N GLU A 216 1.42 16.25 -18.30
CA GLU A 216 0.95 15.55 -19.52
C GLU A 216 1.93 15.69 -20.69
N LYS A 217 2.57 16.86 -20.85
CA LYS A 217 3.59 17.09 -21.88
C LYS A 217 4.87 16.28 -21.68
N LEU A 218 5.07 15.75 -20.46
CA LEU A 218 6.19 14.92 -20.07
C LEU A 218 5.82 13.42 -20.04
N ASP A 219 4.66 13.06 -20.60
CA ASP A 219 4.16 11.69 -20.66
C ASP A 219 4.12 11.03 -19.27
N VAL A 220 3.64 11.78 -18.27
CA VAL A 220 3.36 11.26 -16.93
C VAL A 220 2.10 10.43 -16.98
N GLU A 221 2.16 9.21 -16.47
CA GLU A 221 1.07 8.24 -16.59
C GLU A 221 -0.06 8.49 -15.61
N TRP A 222 0.26 8.77 -14.33
CA TRP A 222 -0.74 9.20 -13.37
C TRP A 222 -0.22 10.28 -12.41
N PHE A 223 -1.15 11.10 -11.94
CA PHE A 223 -0.97 12.09 -10.90
C PHE A 223 -1.64 11.60 -9.61
N GLU A 224 -0.83 11.15 -8.66
CA GLU A 224 -1.29 10.61 -7.38
C GLU A 224 -1.47 11.74 -6.36
N GLU A 225 -2.59 11.68 -5.62
CA GLU A 225 -2.96 12.59 -4.56
C GLU A 225 -2.71 14.09 -4.86
N PRO A 226 -3.26 14.62 -5.96
CA PRO A 226 -3.02 16.01 -6.34
C PRO A 226 -3.50 17.03 -5.31
N ILE A 227 -4.61 16.75 -4.62
CA ILE A 227 -5.29 17.65 -3.68
C ILE A 227 -5.71 16.91 -2.41
N SER A 228 -6.26 17.66 -1.43
CA SER A 228 -6.75 17.08 -0.17
C SER A 228 -7.77 15.94 -0.39
N PRO A 229 -7.59 14.77 0.26
CA PRO A 229 -8.47 13.61 0.09
C PRO A 229 -9.91 13.86 0.55
N GLU A 230 -10.18 14.89 1.38
CA GLU A 230 -11.51 15.27 1.80
C GLU A 230 -12.32 15.99 0.72
N ASP A 231 -11.64 16.57 -0.31
CA ASP A 231 -12.28 17.35 -1.38
C ASP A 231 -12.64 16.45 -2.59
N ILE A 232 -13.68 15.65 -2.43
CA ILE A 232 -14.16 14.75 -3.49
C ILE A 232 -14.64 15.53 -4.72
N ASP A 233 -15.28 16.69 -4.53
CA ASP A 233 -15.73 17.54 -5.61
C ASP A 233 -14.54 18.08 -6.41
N GLY A 234 -13.50 18.51 -5.72
CA GLY A 234 -12.24 18.93 -6.32
C GLY A 234 -11.55 17.82 -7.10
N TYR A 235 -11.54 16.60 -6.58
CA TYR A 235 -11.02 15.44 -7.32
C TYR A 235 -11.78 15.21 -8.62
N VAL A 236 -13.13 15.26 -8.60
CA VAL A 236 -13.94 15.17 -9.82
C VAL A 236 -13.58 16.27 -10.82
N GLU A 237 -13.31 17.49 -10.35
CA GLU A 237 -12.89 18.60 -11.22
C GLU A 237 -11.51 18.35 -11.84
N VAL A 238 -10.53 17.92 -11.02
CA VAL A 238 -9.17 17.61 -11.49
C VAL A 238 -9.18 16.47 -12.51
N THR A 239 -9.84 15.35 -12.18
CA THR A 239 -9.95 14.17 -13.07
C THR A 239 -10.59 14.50 -14.40
N ARG A 240 -11.62 15.35 -14.42
CA ARG A 240 -12.25 15.78 -15.68
C ARG A 240 -11.42 16.77 -16.49
N ALA A 241 -10.53 17.49 -15.86
CA ALA A 241 -9.72 18.52 -16.52
C ALA A 241 -8.43 17.99 -17.13
N LEU A 242 -7.99 16.79 -16.73
CA LEU A 242 -6.75 16.16 -17.18
C LEU A 242 -7.06 14.95 -18.08
N ASP A 243 -6.21 14.73 -19.10
CA ASP A 243 -6.21 13.50 -19.90
C ASP A 243 -5.36 12.40 -19.25
N MET A 244 -4.41 12.79 -18.38
CA MET A 244 -3.61 11.90 -17.53
C MET A 244 -4.47 11.34 -16.41
N ALA A 245 -4.27 10.06 -16.06
CA ALA A 245 -5.00 9.43 -14.96
C ALA A 245 -4.73 10.12 -13.62
N VAL A 246 -5.78 10.26 -12.81
CA VAL A 246 -5.69 10.72 -11.41
C VAL A 246 -5.81 9.50 -10.50
N ALA A 247 -4.83 9.33 -9.61
CA ALA A 247 -4.77 8.23 -8.65
C ALA A 247 -4.87 8.72 -7.21
N GLY A 248 -5.31 7.86 -6.31
CA GLY A 248 -5.34 8.15 -4.88
C GLY A 248 -6.17 7.15 -4.08
N GLY A 249 -6.27 7.39 -2.77
CA GLY A 249 -7.05 6.54 -1.88
C GLY A 249 -6.22 5.80 -0.83
N GLU A 250 -4.91 6.02 -0.74
CA GLU A 250 -4.09 5.47 0.35
C GLU A 250 -4.55 5.95 1.73
N ASN A 251 -5.17 7.13 1.78
CA ASN A 251 -5.73 7.76 2.97
C ASN A 251 -7.24 7.48 3.16
N GLU A 252 -7.83 6.57 2.35
CA GLU A 252 -9.24 6.23 2.47
C GLU A 252 -9.43 4.82 3.06
N PHE A 253 -10.55 4.63 3.73
CA PHE A 253 -10.80 3.44 4.55
C PHE A 253 -12.14 2.82 4.20
N THR A 254 -12.14 1.50 4.07
CA THR A 254 -13.31 0.64 3.83
C THR A 254 -14.06 0.94 2.53
N ARG A 255 -14.87 -0.02 2.07
CA ARG A 255 -15.75 0.15 0.90
C ARG A 255 -16.70 1.36 1.00
N TRP A 256 -17.02 1.78 2.21
CA TRP A 256 -17.91 2.95 2.39
C TRP A 256 -17.22 4.28 2.09
N GLY A 257 -15.94 4.41 2.42
CA GLY A 257 -15.15 5.57 2.03
C GLY A 257 -14.87 5.61 0.54
N PHE A 258 -14.49 4.48 -0.04
CA PHE A 258 -14.26 4.36 -1.48
C PHE A 258 -15.53 4.50 -2.33
N ARG A 259 -16.72 4.26 -1.77
CA ARG A 259 -17.99 4.30 -2.50
C ARG A 259 -18.19 5.59 -3.29
N ASP A 260 -18.02 6.71 -2.63
CA ASP A 260 -18.30 8.01 -3.25
C ASP A 260 -17.18 8.43 -4.24
N LEU A 261 -15.94 8.08 -3.96
CA LEU A 261 -14.80 8.26 -4.87
C LEU A 261 -15.04 7.52 -6.19
N VAL A 262 -15.43 6.26 -6.09
CA VAL A 262 -15.67 5.37 -7.24
C VAL A 262 -16.95 5.76 -8.00
N ALA A 263 -18.08 5.93 -7.30
CA ALA A 263 -19.36 6.23 -7.93
C ALA A 263 -19.36 7.57 -8.68
N ARG A 264 -18.62 8.55 -8.18
CA ARG A 264 -18.50 9.87 -8.80
C ARG A 264 -17.37 9.98 -9.81
N LYS A 265 -16.57 8.92 -9.96
CA LYS A 265 -15.34 8.92 -10.77
C LYS A 265 -14.42 10.09 -10.38
N ALA A 266 -14.20 10.22 -9.09
CA ALA A 266 -13.31 11.22 -8.53
C ALA A 266 -11.82 10.86 -8.80
N MET A 267 -11.56 9.60 -9.12
CA MET A 267 -10.25 9.06 -9.48
C MET A 267 -10.40 8.03 -10.59
N ASP A 268 -9.39 7.90 -11.44
CA ASP A 268 -9.30 6.84 -12.45
C ASP A 268 -8.70 5.56 -11.85
N ILE A 269 -7.83 5.73 -10.84
CA ILE A 269 -7.13 4.65 -10.13
C ILE A 269 -7.35 4.83 -8.64
N VAL A 270 -7.92 3.81 -7.98
CA VAL A 270 -8.02 3.78 -6.51
C VAL A 270 -6.88 2.94 -5.92
N GLN A 271 -6.30 3.42 -4.81
CA GLN A 271 -5.10 2.85 -4.20
C GLN A 271 -5.33 2.43 -2.73
N PRO A 272 -6.24 1.46 -2.47
CA PRO A 272 -6.43 0.98 -1.10
C PRO A 272 -5.15 0.31 -0.59
N ASP A 273 -4.74 0.64 0.64
CA ASP A 273 -3.67 -0.06 1.32
C ASP A 273 -4.21 -1.25 2.11
N VAL A 274 -3.69 -2.45 1.88
CA VAL A 274 -4.15 -3.69 2.54
C VAL A 274 -3.92 -3.62 4.05
N CYS A 275 -2.89 -2.89 4.50
CA CYS A 275 -2.58 -2.70 5.92
C CYS A 275 -3.38 -1.55 6.59
N ALA A 276 -4.15 -0.78 5.80
CA ALA A 276 -4.90 0.39 6.28
C ALA A 276 -6.41 0.29 6.03
N ALA A 277 -6.83 -0.09 4.82
CA ALA A 277 -8.21 0.06 4.35
C ALA A 277 -9.20 -0.99 4.92
N GLY A 278 -8.75 -1.91 5.75
CA GLY A 278 -9.56 -2.96 6.40
C GLY A 278 -9.14 -4.39 6.06
N GLY A 279 -7.90 -4.59 5.58
CA GLY A 279 -7.33 -5.89 5.29
C GLY A 279 -7.66 -6.43 3.91
N ILE A 280 -7.26 -7.68 3.66
CA ILE A 280 -7.48 -8.38 2.40
C ILE A 280 -8.98 -8.50 2.08
N SER A 281 -9.80 -8.83 3.09
CA SER A 281 -11.25 -8.98 2.96
C SER A 281 -11.90 -7.71 2.43
N GLU A 282 -11.55 -6.57 2.97
CA GLU A 282 -12.17 -5.30 2.60
C GLU A 282 -11.61 -4.74 1.28
N CYS A 283 -10.29 -4.85 1.04
CA CYS A 283 -9.69 -4.42 -0.22
C CYS A 283 -10.26 -5.17 -1.43
N ARG A 284 -10.63 -6.46 -1.28
CA ARG A 284 -11.34 -7.20 -2.33
C ARG A 284 -12.72 -6.61 -2.65
N LYS A 285 -13.46 -6.16 -1.63
CA LYS A 285 -14.75 -5.50 -1.80
C LYS A 285 -14.59 -4.14 -2.48
N ILE A 286 -13.53 -3.39 -2.10
CA ILE A 286 -13.18 -2.11 -2.74
C ILE A 286 -12.83 -2.33 -4.22
N ALA A 287 -11.99 -3.30 -4.55
CA ALA A 287 -11.63 -3.62 -5.93
C ALA A 287 -12.85 -4.07 -6.77
N THR A 288 -13.75 -4.85 -6.18
CA THR A 288 -15.01 -5.25 -6.84
C THR A 288 -15.89 -4.03 -7.13
N LEU A 289 -16.00 -3.12 -6.17
CA LEU A 289 -16.75 -1.86 -6.35
C LEU A 289 -16.12 -1.01 -7.46
N ALA A 290 -14.80 -0.83 -7.43
CA ALA A 290 -14.04 -0.06 -8.44
C ALA A 290 -14.27 -0.64 -9.84
N SER A 291 -14.12 -1.95 -9.99
CA SER A 291 -14.31 -2.65 -11.25
C SER A 291 -15.71 -2.47 -11.83
N ALA A 292 -16.75 -2.53 -10.99
CA ALA A 292 -18.14 -2.32 -11.40
C ALA A 292 -18.41 -0.92 -11.97
N HIS A 293 -17.57 0.05 -11.62
CA HIS A 293 -17.64 1.43 -12.11
C HIS A 293 -16.59 1.75 -13.19
N GLY A 294 -15.76 0.78 -13.60
CA GLY A 294 -14.69 0.99 -14.58
C GLY A 294 -13.56 1.88 -14.03
N VAL A 295 -13.28 1.78 -12.73
CA VAL A 295 -12.15 2.42 -12.03
C VAL A 295 -11.10 1.34 -11.78
N GLU A 296 -9.84 1.64 -12.05
CA GLU A 296 -8.72 0.73 -11.84
C GLU A 296 -8.36 0.63 -10.35
N CYS A 297 -7.81 -0.51 -9.92
CA CYS A 297 -7.33 -0.70 -8.56
C CYS A 297 -5.85 -1.10 -8.57
N VAL A 298 -4.99 -0.19 -8.12
CA VAL A 298 -3.54 -0.38 -7.94
C VAL A 298 -3.22 -0.09 -6.47
N PRO A 299 -3.05 -1.10 -5.62
CA PRO A 299 -2.92 -0.87 -4.19
C PRO A 299 -1.65 -0.10 -3.81
N HIS A 300 -1.77 0.79 -2.84
CA HIS A 300 -0.65 1.36 -2.11
C HIS A 300 0.05 0.28 -1.28
N ALA A 301 1.39 0.29 -1.22
CA ALA A 301 2.18 -0.64 -0.42
C ALA A 301 3.47 0.00 0.11
N TRP A 302 3.45 0.43 1.37
CA TRP A 302 4.57 1.11 2.04
C TRP A 302 4.85 0.53 3.43
N GLY A 303 4.84 -0.80 3.53
CA GLY A 303 4.94 -1.56 4.78
C GLY A 303 6.17 -2.46 4.88
N SER A 304 6.05 -3.47 5.74
CA SER A 304 7.03 -4.53 5.93
C SER A 304 6.86 -5.67 4.90
N ALA A 305 7.65 -6.73 5.05
CA ALA A 305 7.50 -7.95 4.25
C ALA A 305 6.09 -8.58 4.39
N ILE A 306 5.40 -8.36 5.52
CA ILE A 306 4.04 -8.87 5.76
C ILE A 306 3.04 -8.11 4.87
N GLY A 307 3.07 -6.77 4.91
CA GLY A 307 2.21 -5.94 4.07
C GLY A 307 2.46 -6.18 2.58
N LEU A 308 3.73 -6.31 2.20
CA LEU A 308 4.12 -6.63 0.83
C LEU A 308 3.57 -7.99 0.38
N ALA A 309 3.72 -9.05 1.20
CA ALA A 309 3.17 -10.38 0.90
C ALA A 309 1.64 -10.35 0.80
N ALA A 310 0.95 -9.67 1.72
CA ALA A 310 -0.50 -9.52 1.70
C ALA A 310 -0.97 -8.80 0.42
N THR A 311 -0.28 -7.72 0.02
CA THR A 311 -0.54 -6.98 -1.22
C THR A 311 -0.31 -7.85 -2.46
N LEU A 312 0.74 -8.67 -2.48
CA LEU A 312 1.00 -9.61 -3.57
C LEU A 312 -0.13 -10.66 -3.71
N HIS A 313 -0.64 -11.20 -2.60
CA HIS A 313 -1.77 -12.12 -2.65
C HIS A 313 -3.05 -11.42 -3.14
N PHE A 314 -3.28 -10.19 -2.74
CA PHE A 314 -4.39 -9.38 -3.22
C PHE A 314 -4.28 -9.13 -4.74
N LEU A 315 -3.12 -8.66 -5.21
CA LEU A 315 -2.84 -8.43 -6.63
C LEU A 315 -2.93 -9.71 -7.48
N ALA A 316 -2.53 -10.85 -6.93
CA ALA A 316 -2.68 -12.13 -7.61
C ALA A 316 -4.13 -12.44 -7.96
N ALA A 317 -5.07 -12.10 -7.08
CA ALA A 317 -6.48 -12.38 -7.23
C ALA A 317 -7.25 -11.32 -8.03
N LEU A 318 -6.65 -10.18 -8.36
CA LEU A 318 -7.29 -9.16 -9.19
C LEU A 318 -7.27 -9.55 -10.67
N PRO A 319 -8.40 -9.46 -11.39
CA PRO A 319 -8.42 -9.63 -12.84
C PRO A 319 -7.75 -8.44 -13.54
N ASP A 320 -7.34 -8.65 -14.79
CA ASP A 320 -6.90 -7.56 -15.66
C ASP A 320 -8.09 -6.69 -16.07
N GLN A 321 -7.93 -5.36 -16.01
CA GLN A 321 -8.99 -4.42 -16.34
C GLN A 321 -8.44 -3.25 -17.17
N PRO A 322 -9.05 -2.96 -18.33
CA PRO A 322 -10.04 -3.82 -19.00
C PRO A 322 -9.40 -5.10 -19.56
N PRO A 323 -10.15 -6.19 -19.69
CA PRO A 323 -9.62 -7.40 -20.33
C PRO A 323 -9.30 -7.11 -21.78
N SER A 324 -8.09 -7.43 -22.20
CA SER A 324 -7.64 -7.23 -23.59
C SER A 324 -6.74 -8.35 -24.04
N PHE A 325 -6.43 -8.39 -25.35
CA PHE A 325 -5.47 -9.39 -25.89
C PHE A 325 -4.05 -9.20 -25.31
N ARG A 326 -3.68 -7.97 -24.97
CA ARG A 326 -2.45 -7.65 -24.26
C ARG A 326 -2.81 -6.75 -23.07
N PRO A 327 -3.29 -7.34 -21.98
CA PRO A 327 -3.71 -6.57 -20.83
C PRO A 327 -2.51 -5.87 -20.18
N MET A 328 -2.80 -4.72 -19.55
CA MET A 328 -1.89 -4.11 -18.60
C MET A 328 -2.37 -4.50 -17.19
N PRO A 329 -1.71 -5.47 -16.54
CA PRO A 329 -2.10 -5.89 -15.20
C PRO A 329 -1.81 -4.77 -14.18
N PRO A 330 -2.52 -4.75 -13.03
CA PRO A 330 -2.23 -3.81 -11.97
C PRO A 330 -0.78 -3.95 -11.50
N LEU A 331 -0.15 -2.81 -11.20
CA LEU A 331 1.23 -2.75 -10.75
C LEU A 331 1.34 -3.00 -9.24
N LEU A 332 2.51 -3.44 -8.82
CA LEU A 332 2.92 -3.47 -7.44
C LEU A 332 3.74 -2.23 -7.10
N GLU A 333 3.34 -1.49 -6.08
CA GLU A 333 4.22 -0.51 -5.45
C GLU A 333 5.37 -1.24 -4.75
N PHE A 334 6.60 -0.92 -5.13
CA PHE A 334 7.80 -1.51 -4.54
C PHE A 334 8.72 -0.39 -4.07
N GLU A 335 8.51 0.02 -2.83
CA GLU A 335 9.27 1.12 -2.22
C GLU A 335 10.76 0.84 -2.22
N GLN A 336 11.56 1.85 -2.51
CA GLN A 336 13.02 1.75 -2.60
C GLN A 336 13.77 2.44 -1.46
N CYS A 337 13.07 3.15 -0.58
CA CYS A 337 13.70 3.70 0.62
C CYS A 337 14.13 2.58 1.57
N GLU A 338 15.10 2.88 2.41
CA GLU A 338 15.56 1.97 3.45
C GLU A 338 14.40 1.53 4.36
N ASN A 339 14.20 0.22 4.45
CA ASN A 339 13.16 -0.37 5.29
C ASN A 339 13.59 -1.75 5.81
N PRO A 340 14.24 -1.82 6.99
CA PRO A 340 14.71 -3.07 7.55
C PRO A 340 13.61 -4.12 7.75
N PHE A 341 12.35 -3.70 7.89
CA PHE A 341 11.23 -4.63 8.07
C PHE A 341 10.76 -5.24 6.75
N ARG A 342 10.89 -4.53 5.62
CA ARG A 342 10.68 -5.09 4.30
C ARG A 342 11.79 -6.08 3.95
N ASP A 343 13.04 -5.73 4.27
CA ASP A 343 14.21 -6.42 3.78
C ASP A 343 14.64 -7.61 4.64
N HIS A 344 14.36 -7.57 5.95
CA HIS A 344 14.89 -8.55 6.90
C HIS A 344 13.86 -9.25 7.77
N LEU A 345 12.59 -8.79 7.79
CA LEU A 345 11.57 -9.43 8.64
C LEU A 345 11.18 -10.82 8.14
N SER A 346 11.25 -11.07 6.84
CA SER A 346 11.15 -12.43 6.29
C SER A 346 12.54 -13.05 6.14
N ARG A 347 12.69 -14.32 6.56
CA ARG A 347 13.96 -15.07 6.39
C ARG A 347 14.39 -15.16 4.92
N GLU A 348 13.41 -15.29 4.02
CA GLU A 348 13.61 -15.20 2.59
C GLU A 348 12.98 -13.87 2.12
N PRO A 349 13.79 -12.86 1.77
CA PRO A 349 13.29 -11.57 1.34
C PRO A 349 12.49 -11.68 0.04
N ILE A 350 11.41 -10.90 -0.05
CA ILE A 350 10.69 -10.71 -1.32
C ILE A 350 11.54 -9.78 -2.18
N THR A 351 12.01 -10.28 -3.32
CA THR A 351 12.97 -9.56 -4.15
C THR A 351 12.44 -9.25 -5.54
N LEU A 352 12.98 -8.18 -6.12
CA LEU A 352 12.78 -7.82 -7.52
C LEU A 352 13.62 -8.71 -8.43
N ASN A 353 13.02 -9.19 -9.51
CA ASN A 353 13.71 -9.89 -10.59
C ASN A 353 13.28 -9.30 -11.94
N ARG A 354 14.16 -8.52 -12.56
CA ARG A 354 13.91 -7.87 -13.86
C ARG A 354 12.58 -7.09 -13.90
N GLY A 355 12.36 -6.24 -12.91
CA GLY A 355 11.16 -5.41 -12.80
C GLY A 355 9.90 -6.14 -12.34
N LYS A 356 10.01 -7.40 -11.92
CA LYS A 356 8.89 -8.21 -11.46
C LYS A 356 9.15 -8.82 -10.09
N VAL A 357 8.08 -9.06 -9.35
CA VAL A 357 8.09 -9.71 -8.05
C VAL A 357 7.23 -10.97 -8.11
N GLN A 358 7.78 -12.08 -7.64
CA GLN A 358 7.06 -13.37 -7.59
C GLN A 358 6.03 -13.34 -6.45
N ILE A 359 4.84 -13.90 -6.73
CA ILE A 359 3.82 -14.06 -5.71
C ILE A 359 4.19 -15.25 -4.82
N PRO A 360 4.20 -15.11 -3.48
CA PRO A 360 4.49 -16.22 -2.59
C PRO A 360 3.53 -17.40 -2.79
N THR A 361 4.08 -18.61 -2.81
CA THR A 361 3.32 -19.85 -3.09
C THR A 361 3.16 -20.75 -1.86
N GLY A 362 3.84 -20.45 -0.76
CA GLY A 362 3.71 -21.16 0.50
C GLY A 362 2.36 -20.94 1.17
N PRO A 363 1.98 -21.78 2.16
CA PRO A 363 0.75 -21.62 2.92
C PRO A 363 0.63 -20.27 3.62
N GLY A 364 -0.56 -19.71 3.65
CA GLY A 364 -0.81 -18.40 4.24
C GLY A 364 -0.20 -17.27 3.40
N LEU A 365 0.53 -16.38 4.06
CA LEU A 365 1.33 -15.32 3.42
C LEU A 365 2.51 -15.87 2.61
N GLY A 366 2.89 -17.14 2.84
CA GLY A 366 4.01 -17.78 2.15
C GLY A 366 5.38 -17.24 2.51
N ILE A 367 5.52 -16.57 3.65
CA ILE A 367 6.77 -16.04 4.21
C ILE A 367 7.02 -16.59 5.62
N ASP A 368 8.30 -16.69 6.01
CA ASP A 368 8.72 -17.11 7.35
C ASP A 368 9.28 -15.92 8.13
N ILE A 369 8.61 -15.55 9.21
CA ILE A 369 8.96 -14.37 10.01
C ILE A 369 10.14 -14.65 10.92
N ASP A 370 11.19 -13.83 10.81
CA ASP A 370 12.32 -13.84 11.72
C ASP A 370 12.01 -13.06 13.00
N ARG A 371 11.69 -13.78 14.06
CA ARG A 371 11.38 -13.19 15.38
C ARG A 371 12.56 -12.40 15.97
N SER A 372 13.80 -12.72 15.59
CA SER A 372 14.97 -11.99 16.07
C SER A 372 14.99 -10.55 15.58
N VAL A 373 14.41 -10.26 14.42
CA VAL A 373 14.21 -8.91 13.89
C VAL A 373 13.19 -8.13 14.73
N LEU A 374 12.08 -8.79 15.13
CA LEU A 374 11.09 -8.18 16.02
C LEU A 374 11.72 -7.83 17.38
N ASP A 375 12.54 -8.73 17.93
CA ASP A 375 13.21 -8.50 19.21
C ASP A 375 14.28 -7.41 19.12
N ARG A 376 15.07 -7.39 18.04
CA ARG A 376 16.11 -6.40 17.78
C ARG A 376 15.59 -4.97 17.70
N TYR A 377 14.45 -4.77 17.06
CA TYR A 377 13.88 -3.46 16.78
C TYR A 377 12.65 -3.14 17.64
N ARG A 378 12.44 -3.87 18.71
CA ARG A 378 11.32 -3.66 19.62
C ARG A 378 11.34 -2.22 20.14
N ALA A 379 10.25 -1.51 19.92
CA ALA A 379 10.01 -0.17 20.46
C ALA A 379 8.95 -0.27 21.57
N GLY A 380 9.23 0.26 22.71
CA GLY A 380 8.49 0.43 23.95
C GLY A 380 7.13 -0.17 24.17
#